data_2d662130d2062099f409d93e92d1a25f
#
_entry.id   2d662130d2062099f409d93e92d1a25f
#
_cell.length_a   1.000
_cell.length_b   1.000
_cell.length_c   1.000
_cell.angle_alpha   90.00
_cell.angle_beta   90.00
_cell.angle_gamma   90.00
#
_symmetry.space_group_name_H-M   'P 1'
#
loop_
_entity.id
_entity.type
_entity.pdbx_description
1 polymer ?
#
loop_
_entity_poly.entity_id
_entity_poly.type
_entity_poly.pdbx_seq_one_letter_code
_entity_poly.pdbx_strand_id
1 'polypeptide(L)'
;MKAWTWDRYGPPDVLALKDVDEPRIAPGEVLVRVRAASVNPYDWRHMRADPKLVRLSCGLRRPRPGLVLGADLAGVVARTGDAVTGLRPGDEVFGEVRLGSFAEAVAVPEDRLAVKPARLSFEQAASVSMAAHTALQGLRDAGRIAAGQRVLVNGASGGIGTFAVQLAKAFGAEVTGVCSTRNLELVRSLGADHVVDYTREDFTERKGRYDLLLDIVGDRPLAGLRRCLTSRGTLVIVGGIASPRGGLLGPAGQIIRGALASPFVSQRIDHVGWRPNAEDLRFLADLMEREQVTPVIDRTYPFAELPDALRYIERGHARGKVAIAL
;
A
#
# COMPACT_ATOMS: atom_id res chain seq x y z
N MET A 1 23.44 3.87 -14.21
CA MET A 1 22.00 4.16 -14.24
C MET A 1 21.66 5.23 -13.23
N LYS A 2 20.59 5.99 -13.47
CA LYS A 2 20.10 6.99 -12.51
C LYS A 2 19.30 6.33 -11.40
N ALA A 3 19.51 6.77 -10.14
CA ALA A 3 18.74 6.31 -8.98
C ALA A 3 18.64 7.41 -7.90
N TRP A 4 17.53 7.42 -7.17
CA TRP A 4 17.33 8.28 -6.02
C TRP A 4 17.90 7.62 -4.75
N THR A 5 18.97 8.18 -4.23
CA THR A 5 19.68 7.73 -3.03
C THR A 5 19.56 8.75 -1.90
N TRP A 6 19.83 8.33 -0.66
CA TRP A 6 19.94 9.24 0.48
C TRP A 6 21.03 8.76 1.43
N ASP A 7 21.78 9.69 2.01
CA ASP A 7 22.92 9.43 2.91
C ASP A 7 22.68 9.84 4.36
N ARG A 8 21.54 10.48 4.63
CA ARG A 8 21.08 10.89 5.95
C ARG A 8 19.56 10.78 6.05
N TYR A 9 19.05 10.53 7.25
CA TYR A 9 17.61 10.55 7.51
C TYR A 9 17.09 11.99 7.58
N GLY A 10 15.95 12.27 6.96
CA GLY A 10 15.41 13.62 6.93
C GLY A 10 14.21 13.80 5.99
N PRO A 11 13.85 15.06 5.71
CA PRO A 11 12.80 15.42 4.75
C PRO A 11 13.24 15.07 3.31
N PRO A 12 12.35 15.19 2.30
CA PRO A 12 12.66 14.88 0.91
C PRO A 12 13.91 15.56 0.32
N ASP A 13 14.35 16.67 0.89
CA ASP A 13 15.60 17.37 0.51
C ASP A 13 16.88 16.57 0.77
N VAL A 14 16.80 15.45 1.48
CA VAL A 14 17.96 14.54 1.66
C VAL A 14 18.19 13.63 0.45
N LEU A 15 17.24 13.56 -0.46
CA LEU A 15 17.32 12.74 -1.67
C LEU A 15 18.23 13.39 -2.70
N ALA A 16 19.02 12.56 -3.37
CA ALA A 16 19.89 12.95 -4.46
C ALA A 16 19.77 11.96 -5.62
N LEU A 17 19.51 12.47 -6.83
CA LEU A 17 19.56 11.69 -8.05
C LEU A 17 21.03 11.52 -8.44
N LYS A 18 21.51 10.27 -8.41
CA LYS A 18 22.91 9.93 -8.65
C LYS A 18 23.06 8.88 -9.74
N ASP A 19 24.21 8.85 -10.38
CA ASP A 19 24.65 7.71 -11.16
C ASP A 19 25.13 6.62 -10.21
N VAL A 20 24.59 5.42 -10.38
CA VAL A 20 24.94 4.21 -9.63
C VAL A 20 25.16 3.06 -10.61
N ASP A 21 25.88 2.04 -10.16
CA ASP A 21 26.03 0.81 -10.93
C ASP A 21 24.69 0.10 -11.11
N GLU A 22 24.53 -0.61 -12.23
CA GLU A 22 23.37 -1.48 -12.43
C GLU A 22 23.42 -2.65 -11.43
N PRO A 23 22.28 -3.04 -10.80
CA PRO A 23 22.28 -4.11 -9.84
C PRO A 23 22.64 -5.45 -10.48
N ARG A 24 23.40 -6.27 -9.76
CA ARG A 24 23.61 -7.68 -10.10
C ARG A 24 22.38 -8.47 -9.70
N ILE A 25 21.98 -9.41 -10.53
CA ILE A 25 20.86 -10.32 -10.25
C ILE A 25 21.38 -11.63 -9.66
N ALA A 26 20.68 -12.14 -8.66
CA ALA A 26 20.87 -13.50 -8.14
C ALA A 26 20.15 -14.52 -9.07
N PRO A 27 20.42 -15.84 -8.93
CA PRO A 27 19.82 -16.86 -9.79
C PRO A 27 18.29 -16.82 -9.89
N GLY A 28 17.57 -16.50 -8.79
CA GLY A 28 16.11 -16.40 -8.74
C GLY A 28 15.56 -14.97 -8.95
N GLU A 29 16.39 -14.04 -9.43
CA GLU A 29 15.99 -12.64 -9.62
C GLU A 29 15.92 -12.26 -11.10
N VAL A 30 15.15 -11.22 -11.33
CA VAL A 30 14.92 -10.60 -12.64
C VAL A 30 15.43 -9.18 -12.59
N LEU A 31 16.17 -8.72 -13.60
CA LEU A 31 16.46 -7.31 -13.82
C LEU A 31 15.29 -6.67 -14.55
N VAL A 32 14.63 -5.73 -13.91
CA VAL A 32 13.53 -4.96 -14.51
C VAL A 32 14.02 -3.56 -14.85
N ARG A 33 13.86 -3.15 -16.12
CA ARG A 33 13.93 -1.74 -16.54
C ARG A 33 12.64 -1.06 -16.11
N VAL A 34 12.72 -0.20 -15.13
CA VAL A 34 11.57 0.48 -14.56
C VAL A 34 11.02 1.50 -15.56
N ARG A 35 9.72 1.47 -15.77
CA ARG A 35 8.98 2.44 -16.61
C ARG A 35 8.11 3.35 -15.77
N ALA A 36 7.64 2.83 -14.62
CA ALA A 36 6.92 3.59 -13.63
C ALA A 36 7.14 3.00 -12.23
N ALA A 37 7.06 3.86 -11.24
CA ALA A 37 7.03 3.51 -9.82
C ALA A 37 5.83 4.18 -9.15
N SER A 38 5.58 3.92 -7.87
CA SER A 38 4.62 4.71 -7.10
C SER A 38 5.12 4.99 -5.69
N VAL A 39 4.74 6.14 -5.14
CA VAL A 39 5.12 6.50 -3.78
C VAL A 39 4.11 6.00 -2.74
N ASN A 40 4.63 5.56 -1.61
CA ASN A 40 3.87 5.04 -0.48
C ASN A 40 4.26 5.74 0.83
N PRO A 41 3.42 5.70 1.86
CA PRO A 41 3.84 6.08 3.21
C PRO A 41 5.08 5.30 3.70
N TYR A 42 5.27 4.09 3.22
CA TYR A 42 6.46 3.26 3.43
C TYR A 42 7.75 3.98 3.05
N ASP A 43 7.79 4.67 1.91
CA ASP A 43 8.98 5.32 1.37
C ASP A 43 9.44 6.50 2.24
N TRP A 44 8.54 7.43 2.54
CA TRP A 44 8.92 8.57 3.38
C TRP A 44 9.23 8.15 4.83
N ARG A 45 8.60 7.06 5.34
CA ARG A 45 8.94 6.51 6.65
C ARG A 45 10.35 5.95 6.67
N HIS A 46 10.79 5.29 5.62
CA HIS A 46 12.18 4.82 5.48
C HIS A 46 13.16 5.99 5.35
N MET A 47 12.83 6.97 4.52
CA MET A 47 13.63 8.17 4.33
C MET A 47 13.84 8.96 5.64
N ARG A 48 12.80 9.07 6.46
CA ARG A 48 12.85 9.77 7.75
C ARG A 48 13.31 8.91 8.92
N ALA A 49 13.39 7.59 8.77
CA ALA A 49 13.49 6.63 9.86
C ALA A 49 12.35 6.83 10.91
N ASP A 50 11.11 6.81 10.44
CA ASP A 50 9.92 6.95 11.28
C ASP A 50 8.98 5.73 11.09
N PRO A 51 8.84 4.85 12.06
CA PRO A 51 9.43 4.86 13.42
C PRO A 51 10.96 4.63 13.42
N LYS A 52 11.63 5.01 14.50
CA LYS A 52 13.09 4.86 14.63
C LYS A 52 13.59 3.42 14.43
N LEU A 53 12.74 2.42 14.62
CA LEU A 53 13.03 1.01 14.35
C LEU A 53 13.42 0.73 12.89
N VAL A 54 13.01 1.55 11.94
CA VAL A 54 13.43 1.47 10.53
C VAL A 54 14.96 1.52 10.40
N ARG A 55 15.66 2.19 11.31
CA ARG A 55 17.13 2.26 11.34
C ARG A 55 17.81 0.90 11.47
N LEU A 56 17.17 -0.08 12.09
CA LEU A 56 17.71 -1.44 12.19
C LEU A 56 17.89 -2.08 10.81
N SER A 57 17.02 -1.73 9.85
CA SER A 57 17.05 -2.27 8.49
C SER A 57 17.83 -1.41 7.49
N CYS A 58 17.89 -0.10 7.70
CA CYS A 58 18.53 0.83 6.75
C CYS A 58 19.91 1.32 7.21
N GLY A 59 20.17 1.29 8.53
CA GLY A 59 21.43 1.76 9.13
C GLY A 59 21.16 2.60 10.39
N LEU A 60 21.88 2.35 11.47
CA LEU A 60 21.56 2.91 12.79
C LEU A 60 21.69 4.44 12.88
N ARG A 61 22.80 4.98 12.37
CA ARG A 61 23.10 6.42 12.44
C ARG A 61 22.75 7.14 11.13
N ARG A 62 22.99 6.50 10.02
CA ARG A 62 22.72 6.96 8.66
C ARG A 62 22.34 5.78 7.77
N PRO A 63 21.64 5.99 6.65
CA PRO A 63 21.40 4.95 5.66
C PRO A 63 22.71 4.31 5.20
N ARG A 64 22.69 3.02 4.91
CA ARG A 64 23.83 2.33 4.31
C ARG A 64 24.10 2.92 2.93
N PRO A 65 25.39 3.12 2.55
CA PRO A 65 25.73 3.63 1.22
C PRO A 65 25.11 2.78 0.11
N GLY A 66 24.64 3.43 -0.95
CA GLY A 66 24.09 2.75 -2.12
C GLY A 66 22.64 2.27 -1.98
N LEU A 67 21.98 2.51 -0.84
CA LEU A 67 20.54 2.24 -0.76
C LEU A 67 19.76 3.18 -1.69
N VAL A 68 18.84 2.59 -2.44
CA VAL A 68 17.87 3.29 -3.30
C VAL A 68 16.50 3.15 -2.69
N LEU A 69 15.73 4.24 -2.64
CA LEU A 69 14.38 4.25 -2.09
C LEU A 69 13.38 3.64 -3.10
N GLY A 70 12.13 3.44 -2.64
CA GLY A 70 11.02 2.99 -3.47
C GLY A 70 10.74 1.49 -3.36
N ALA A 71 9.44 1.15 -3.37
CA ALA A 71 8.98 -0.22 -3.26
C ALA A 71 8.21 -0.70 -4.49
N ASP A 72 7.18 0.01 -4.92
CA ASP A 72 6.32 -0.36 -6.04
C ASP A 72 6.98 -0.06 -7.39
N LEU A 73 6.81 -0.95 -8.35
CA LEU A 73 7.33 -0.76 -9.71
C LEU A 73 6.45 -1.42 -10.79
N ALA A 74 6.58 -0.93 -12.00
CA ALA A 74 6.22 -1.61 -13.23
C ALA A 74 7.27 -1.32 -14.31
N GLY A 75 7.54 -2.28 -15.17
CA GLY A 75 8.57 -2.14 -16.17
C GLY A 75 8.69 -3.36 -17.08
N VAL A 76 9.84 -3.47 -17.75
CA VAL A 76 10.11 -4.54 -18.70
C VAL A 76 11.29 -5.37 -18.20
N VAL A 77 11.15 -6.67 -18.23
CA VAL A 77 12.22 -7.62 -17.91
C VAL A 77 13.35 -7.44 -18.92
N ALA A 78 14.55 -7.10 -18.44
CA ALA A 78 15.74 -6.95 -19.27
C ALA A 78 16.59 -8.22 -19.29
N ARG A 79 16.73 -8.87 -18.12
CA ARG A 79 17.50 -10.12 -17.95
C ARG A 79 16.88 -10.96 -16.83
N THR A 80 17.10 -12.27 -16.90
CA THR A 80 16.69 -13.22 -15.85
C THR A 80 17.92 -13.96 -15.31
N GLY A 81 17.87 -14.31 -14.04
CA GLY A 81 18.83 -15.26 -13.46
C GLY A 81 18.51 -16.71 -13.87
N ASP A 82 19.47 -17.60 -13.70
CA ASP A 82 19.40 -18.98 -14.24
C ASP A 82 18.31 -19.85 -13.58
N ALA A 83 17.80 -19.49 -12.42
CA ALA A 83 16.74 -20.21 -11.72
C ALA A 83 15.33 -19.62 -11.97
N VAL A 84 15.21 -18.54 -12.74
CA VAL A 84 13.93 -17.94 -13.12
C VAL A 84 13.26 -18.82 -14.20
N THR A 85 11.99 -19.14 -14.01
CA THR A 85 11.25 -20.06 -14.90
C THR A 85 9.97 -19.50 -15.48
N GLY A 86 9.34 -18.52 -14.82
CA GLY A 86 8.03 -17.99 -15.19
C GLY A 86 8.07 -16.65 -15.94
N LEU A 87 9.23 -16.01 -16.01
CA LEU A 87 9.42 -14.71 -16.68
C LEU A 87 10.60 -14.77 -17.66
N ARG A 88 10.53 -13.96 -18.71
CA ARG A 88 11.56 -13.88 -19.75
C ARG A 88 11.82 -12.44 -20.18
N PRO A 89 13.02 -12.14 -20.75
CA PRO A 89 13.29 -10.81 -21.31
C PRO A 89 12.20 -10.36 -22.29
N GLY A 90 11.76 -9.11 -22.13
CA GLY A 90 10.68 -8.51 -22.91
C GLY A 90 9.31 -8.56 -22.23
N ASP A 91 9.11 -9.36 -21.20
CA ASP A 91 7.83 -9.38 -20.47
C ASP A 91 7.61 -8.05 -19.75
N GLU A 92 6.41 -7.50 -19.89
CA GLU A 92 5.94 -6.36 -19.08
C GLU A 92 5.45 -6.87 -17.74
N VAL A 93 6.03 -6.37 -16.65
CA VAL A 93 5.79 -6.84 -15.29
C VAL A 93 5.46 -5.70 -14.34
N PHE A 94 4.80 -6.04 -13.26
CA PHE A 94 4.61 -5.17 -12.11
C PHE A 94 4.82 -5.96 -10.81
N GLY A 95 5.15 -5.23 -9.75
CA GLY A 95 5.41 -5.88 -8.48
C GLY A 95 6.00 -4.91 -7.46
N GLU A 96 6.68 -5.48 -6.48
CA GLU A 96 7.27 -4.71 -5.41
C GLU A 96 8.59 -5.29 -4.92
N VAL A 97 9.45 -4.39 -4.49
CA VAL A 97 10.69 -4.70 -3.79
C VAL A 97 10.66 -4.08 -2.40
N ARG A 98 11.54 -4.52 -1.55
CA ARG A 98 11.67 -3.89 -0.24
C ARG A 98 12.15 -2.44 -0.36
N LEU A 99 13.17 -2.20 -1.18
CA LEU A 99 13.75 -0.91 -1.50
C LEU A 99 14.45 -1.03 -2.86
N GLY A 100 14.41 0.01 -3.70
CA GLY A 100 15.15 0.00 -4.95
C GLY A 100 14.40 0.48 -6.19
N SER A 101 13.08 0.66 -6.13
CA SER A 101 12.27 0.95 -7.32
C SER A 101 12.42 2.38 -7.87
N PHE A 102 12.95 3.32 -7.08
CA PHE A 102 13.22 4.66 -7.60
C PHE A 102 14.58 4.73 -8.31
N ALA A 103 14.73 3.89 -9.31
CA ALA A 103 15.89 3.77 -10.20
C ALA A 103 15.46 3.33 -11.60
N GLU A 104 16.31 3.56 -12.60
CA GLU A 104 16.08 3.12 -13.98
C GLU A 104 16.04 1.58 -14.14
N ALA A 105 16.68 0.85 -13.21
CA ALA A 105 16.61 -0.60 -13.17
C ALA A 105 16.71 -1.12 -11.73
N VAL A 106 16.10 -2.27 -11.48
CA VAL A 106 16.07 -2.92 -10.17
C VAL A 106 16.10 -4.45 -10.32
N ALA A 107 16.84 -5.12 -9.43
CA ALA A 107 16.80 -6.57 -9.29
C ALA A 107 15.64 -6.96 -8.37
N VAL A 108 14.76 -7.87 -8.82
CA VAL A 108 13.54 -8.27 -8.14
C VAL A 108 13.45 -9.79 -8.11
N PRO A 109 13.19 -10.42 -6.95
CA PRO A 109 12.84 -11.83 -6.91
C PRO A 109 11.61 -12.13 -7.77
N GLU A 110 11.68 -13.22 -8.55
CA GLU A 110 10.59 -13.62 -9.47
C GLU A 110 9.25 -13.76 -8.75
N ASP A 111 9.27 -14.29 -7.52
CA ASP A 111 8.09 -14.52 -6.70
C ASP A 111 7.41 -13.23 -6.19
N ARG A 112 7.94 -12.07 -6.54
CA ARG A 112 7.38 -10.73 -6.24
C ARG A 112 6.91 -9.97 -7.47
N LEU A 113 6.88 -10.63 -8.61
CA LEU A 113 6.45 -10.06 -9.88
C LEU A 113 5.28 -10.84 -10.47
N ALA A 114 4.44 -10.15 -11.21
CA ALA A 114 3.46 -10.73 -12.11
C ALA A 114 3.49 -10.00 -13.46
N VAL A 115 3.01 -10.67 -14.51
CA VAL A 115 2.82 -10.06 -15.81
C VAL A 115 1.79 -8.93 -15.69
N LYS A 116 2.13 -7.78 -16.25
CA LYS A 116 1.27 -6.60 -16.23
C LYS A 116 0.01 -6.84 -17.06
N PRO A 117 -1.20 -6.56 -16.55
CA PRO A 117 -2.41 -6.55 -17.35
C PRO A 117 -2.24 -5.67 -18.59
N ALA A 118 -2.59 -6.19 -19.76
CA ALA A 118 -2.37 -5.51 -21.05
C ALA A 118 -3.08 -4.15 -21.13
N ARG A 119 -4.24 -4.04 -20.50
CA ARG A 119 -5.05 -2.83 -20.46
C ARG A 119 -4.52 -1.71 -19.54
N LEU A 120 -3.60 -2.02 -18.62
CA LEU A 120 -3.06 -1.02 -17.70
C LEU A 120 -1.84 -0.33 -18.30
N SER A 121 -1.73 0.98 -18.07
CA SER A 121 -0.47 1.70 -18.27
C SER A 121 0.56 1.23 -17.22
N PHE A 122 1.85 1.57 -17.42
CA PHE A 122 2.89 1.27 -16.42
C PHE A 122 2.64 2.01 -15.11
N GLU A 123 2.15 3.26 -15.16
CA GLU A 123 1.82 4.05 -13.98
C GLU A 123 0.68 3.44 -13.18
N GLN A 124 -0.36 2.93 -13.88
CA GLN A 124 -1.45 2.20 -13.25
C GLN A 124 -0.94 0.91 -12.61
N ALA A 125 -0.16 0.12 -13.32
CA ALA A 125 0.38 -1.14 -12.82
C ALA A 125 1.34 -0.94 -11.64
N ALA A 126 2.23 0.06 -11.69
CA ALA A 126 3.11 0.42 -10.58
C ALA A 126 2.35 0.92 -9.35
N SER A 127 1.11 1.35 -9.50
CA SER A 127 0.27 1.84 -8.41
C SER A 127 -0.47 0.72 -7.64
N VAL A 128 -0.31 -0.55 -8.05
CA VAL A 128 -1.08 -1.69 -7.52
C VAL A 128 -0.44 -2.31 -6.28
N SER A 129 0.82 -2.72 -6.39
CA SER A 129 1.38 -3.80 -5.57
C SER A 129 1.21 -3.62 -4.07
N MET A 130 1.87 -2.71 -3.43
CA MET A 130 1.79 -2.56 -1.96
C MET A 130 0.38 -2.23 -1.48
N ALA A 131 -0.33 -1.34 -2.16
CA ALA A 131 -1.63 -0.88 -1.73
C ALA A 131 -2.71 -1.97 -1.90
N ALA A 132 -2.75 -2.63 -3.06
CA ALA A 132 -3.73 -3.68 -3.33
C ALA A 132 -3.43 -4.98 -2.56
N HIS A 133 -2.15 -5.37 -2.38
CA HIS A 133 -1.78 -6.46 -1.47
C HIS A 133 -2.29 -6.20 -0.05
N THR A 134 -2.03 -5.00 0.47
CA THR A 134 -2.48 -4.64 1.82
C THR A 134 -3.99 -4.71 1.94
N ALA A 135 -4.73 -4.22 0.95
CA ALA A 135 -6.19 -4.28 0.93
C ALA A 135 -6.69 -5.74 0.82
N LEU A 136 -6.13 -6.54 -0.10
CA LEU A 136 -6.50 -7.93 -0.31
C LEU A 136 -6.25 -8.77 0.94
N GLN A 137 -5.04 -8.75 1.48
CA GLN A 137 -4.66 -9.50 2.67
C GLN A 137 -5.41 -9.02 3.92
N GLY A 138 -5.72 -7.72 3.98
CA GLY A 138 -6.57 -7.14 5.03
C GLY A 138 -8.00 -7.67 5.00
N LEU A 139 -8.59 -7.76 3.83
CA LEU A 139 -9.96 -8.26 3.67
C LEU A 139 -10.04 -9.78 3.70
N ARG A 140 -9.23 -10.48 2.88
CA ARG A 140 -9.27 -11.94 2.70
C ARG A 140 -8.68 -12.68 3.90
N ASP A 141 -7.44 -12.38 4.27
CA ASP A 141 -6.68 -13.19 5.23
C ASP A 141 -6.95 -12.77 6.67
N ALA A 142 -6.77 -11.49 6.99
CA ALA A 142 -7.04 -10.96 8.32
C ALA A 142 -8.54 -10.79 8.57
N GLY A 143 -9.27 -10.24 7.62
CA GLY A 143 -10.70 -9.95 7.73
C GLY A 143 -11.61 -11.17 7.58
N ARG A 144 -11.18 -12.18 6.79
CA ARG A 144 -11.98 -13.35 6.40
C ARG A 144 -13.31 -12.94 5.80
N ILE A 145 -13.25 -11.97 4.87
CA ILE A 145 -14.44 -11.41 4.22
C ILE A 145 -15.28 -12.51 3.56
N ALA A 146 -16.61 -12.39 3.68
CA ALA A 146 -17.57 -13.26 3.02
C ALA A 146 -18.66 -12.44 2.34
N ALA A 147 -19.27 -13.01 1.31
CA ALA A 147 -20.38 -12.39 0.61
C ALA A 147 -21.54 -12.07 1.56
N GLY A 148 -22.21 -10.94 1.34
CA GLY A 148 -23.31 -10.46 2.17
C GLY A 148 -22.91 -9.79 3.48
N GLN A 149 -21.62 -9.78 3.86
CA GLN A 149 -21.15 -9.04 5.04
C GLN A 149 -21.22 -7.53 4.82
N ARG A 150 -21.46 -6.80 5.90
CA ARG A 150 -21.40 -5.32 5.95
C ARG A 150 -20.00 -4.91 6.36
N VAL A 151 -19.28 -4.32 5.41
CA VAL A 151 -17.87 -3.93 5.56
C VAL A 151 -17.76 -2.41 5.67
N LEU A 152 -17.03 -1.93 6.67
CA LEU A 152 -16.63 -0.52 6.75
C LEU A 152 -15.15 -0.37 6.42
N VAL A 153 -14.84 0.54 5.49
CA VAL A 153 -13.47 0.91 5.12
C VAL A 153 -13.18 2.33 5.62
N ASN A 154 -12.40 2.47 6.70
CA ASN A 154 -11.95 3.77 7.18
C ASN A 154 -10.72 4.24 6.39
N GLY A 155 -10.87 5.39 5.69
CA GLY A 155 -9.88 5.91 4.76
C GLY A 155 -10.10 5.44 3.31
N ALA A 156 -11.36 5.27 2.90
CA ALA A 156 -11.80 4.70 1.63
C ALA A 156 -11.26 5.42 0.37
N SER A 157 -10.89 6.69 0.46
CA SER A 157 -10.38 7.48 -0.68
C SER A 157 -8.85 7.50 -0.82
N GLY A 158 -8.11 6.86 0.10
CA GLY A 158 -6.66 6.77 0.05
C GLY A 158 -6.15 5.62 -0.81
N GLY A 159 -4.82 5.48 -0.95
CA GLY A 159 -4.20 4.47 -1.80
C GLY A 159 -4.69 3.04 -1.54
N ILE A 160 -4.67 2.58 -0.28
CA ILE A 160 -5.18 1.26 0.10
C ILE A 160 -6.72 1.24 0.04
N GLY A 161 -7.37 2.33 0.47
CA GLY A 161 -8.82 2.40 0.58
C GLY A 161 -9.56 2.25 -0.74
N THR A 162 -9.02 2.83 -1.82
CA THR A 162 -9.62 2.72 -3.16
C THR A 162 -9.62 1.28 -3.68
N PHE A 163 -8.60 0.50 -3.37
CA PHE A 163 -8.57 -0.94 -3.64
C PHE A 163 -9.49 -1.71 -2.69
N ALA A 164 -9.50 -1.37 -1.40
CA ALA A 164 -10.30 -2.08 -0.41
C ALA A 164 -11.81 -2.00 -0.69
N VAL A 165 -12.31 -0.84 -1.13
CA VAL A 165 -13.72 -0.68 -1.54
C VAL A 165 -14.04 -1.61 -2.70
N GLN A 166 -13.26 -1.58 -3.77
CA GLN A 166 -13.50 -2.37 -4.98
C GLN A 166 -13.35 -3.88 -4.71
N LEU A 167 -12.33 -4.29 -3.96
CA LEU A 167 -12.11 -5.69 -3.58
C LEU A 167 -13.26 -6.21 -2.69
N ALA A 168 -13.71 -5.42 -1.71
CA ALA A 168 -14.85 -5.82 -0.88
C ALA A 168 -16.13 -5.99 -1.72
N LYS A 169 -16.35 -5.14 -2.73
CA LYS A 169 -17.45 -5.32 -3.70
C LYS A 169 -17.27 -6.57 -4.54
N ALA A 170 -16.07 -6.85 -5.04
CA ALA A 170 -15.76 -8.07 -5.80
C ALA A 170 -15.99 -9.35 -4.97
N PHE A 171 -15.79 -9.28 -3.66
CA PHE A 171 -16.14 -10.36 -2.72
C PHE A 171 -17.62 -10.42 -2.33
N GLY A 172 -18.47 -9.57 -2.91
CA GLY A 172 -19.91 -9.59 -2.67
C GLY A 172 -20.38 -8.96 -1.37
N ALA A 173 -19.60 -8.07 -0.77
CA ALA A 173 -19.96 -7.38 0.46
C ALA A 173 -20.82 -6.12 0.21
N GLU A 174 -21.59 -5.71 1.24
CA GLU A 174 -22.16 -4.37 1.35
C GLU A 174 -21.11 -3.43 1.95
N VAL A 175 -20.69 -2.41 1.20
CA VAL A 175 -19.52 -1.57 1.56
C VAL A 175 -19.96 -0.18 2.00
N THR A 176 -19.50 0.22 3.19
CA THR A 176 -19.52 1.60 3.67
C THR A 176 -18.10 2.18 3.62
N GLY A 177 -17.90 3.22 2.81
CA GLY A 177 -16.63 3.94 2.74
C GLY A 177 -16.62 5.20 3.59
N VAL A 178 -15.60 5.40 4.43
CA VAL A 178 -15.40 6.63 5.21
C VAL A 178 -14.35 7.51 4.54
N CYS A 179 -14.73 8.75 4.21
CA CYS A 179 -13.84 9.72 3.56
C CYS A 179 -14.26 11.15 3.91
N SER A 180 -13.52 12.16 3.41
CA SER A 180 -13.92 13.57 3.53
C SER A 180 -14.93 13.97 2.46
N THR A 181 -15.65 15.10 2.67
CA THR A 181 -16.66 15.66 1.75
C THR A 181 -16.22 15.65 0.29
N ARG A 182 -15.00 16.10 0.01
CA ARG A 182 -14.46 16.21 -1.38
C ARG A 182 -14.28 14.87 -2.10
N ASN A 183 -14.33 13.74 -1.37
CA ASN A 183 -14.05 12.40 -1.89
C ASN A 183 -15.30 11.51 -1.96
N LEU A 184 -16.48 12.02 -1.60
CA LEU A 184 -17.73 11.26 -1.59
C LEU A 184 -18.05 10.63 -2.95
N GLU A 185 -17.97 11.44 -4.02
CA GLU A 185 -18.22 11.00 -5.40
C GLU A 185 -17.24 9.90 -5.83
N LEU A 186 -15.94 10.09 -5.55
CA LEU A 186 -14.93 9.07 -5.84
C LEU A 186 -15.27 7.74 -5.15
N VAL A 187 -15.58 7.77 -3.85
CA VAL A 187 -15.82 6.52 -3.10
C VAL A 187 -17.10 5.83 -3.59
N ARG A 188 -18.13 6.59 -3.98
CA ARG A 188 -19.33 6.03 -4.62
C ARG A 188 -19.03 5.40 -5.98
N SER A 189 -18.23 6.08 -6.82
CA SER A 189 -17.88 5.56 -8.15
C SER A 189 -17.04 4.27 -8.09
N LEU A 190 -16.36 4.00 -6.97
CA LEU A 190 -15.66 2.75 -6.70
C LEU A 190 -16.57 1.61 -6.26
N GLY A 191 -17.88 1.85 -6.15
CA GLY A 191 -18.89 0.85 -5.83
C GLY A 191 -19.29 0.79 -4.36
N ALA A 192 -18.91 1.77 -3.50
CA ALA A 192 -19.41 1.81 -2.13
C ALA A 192 -20.93 2.04 -2.09
N ASP A 193 -21.65 1.15 -1.41
CA ASP A 193 -23.11 1.24 -1.25
C ASP A 193 -23.50 2.42 -0.36
N HIS A 194 -22.64 2.71 0.64
CA HIS A 194 -22.80 3.82 1.56
C HIS A 194 -21.52 4.60 1.71
N VAL A 195 -21.64 5.92 1.93
CA VAL A 195 -20.48 6.78 2.19
C VAL A 195 -20.75 7.62 3.42
N VAL A 196 -19.75 7.69 4.31
CA VAL A 196 -19.77 8.50 5.52
C VAL A 196 -18.75 9.61 5.39
N ASP A 197 -19.20 10.84 5.57
CA ASP A 197 -18.35 12.04 5.63
C ASP A 197 -17.86 12.26 7.06
N TYR A 198 -16.61 11.87 7.35
CA TYR A 198 -16.05 12.01 8.69
C TYR A 198 -15.89 13.47 9.15
N THR A 199 -16.04 14.44 8.24
CA THR A 199 -16.00 15.88 8.58
C THR A 199 -17.32 16.40 9.14
N ARG A 200 -18.40 15.63 8.97
CA ARG A 200 -19.76 15.99 9.35
C ARG A 200 -20.37 15.06 10.40
N GLU A 201 -19.98 13.79 10.39
CA GLU A 201 -20.52 12.80 11.32
C GLU A 201 -19.42 11.85 11.83
N ASP A 202 -19.53 11.39 13.07
CA ASP A 202 -18.63 10.37 13.62
C ASP A 202 -19.19 8.98 13.29
N PHE A 203 -18.52 8.26 12.40
CA PHE A 203 -18.93 6.91 12.01
C PHE A 203 -18.93 5.93 13.20
N THR A 204 -18.21 6.23 14.28
CA THR A 204 -18.13 5.38 15.49
C THR A 204 -19.44 5.39 16.31
N GLU A 205 -20.35 6.29 16.04
CA GLU A 205 -21.69 6.30 16.65
C GLU A 205 -22.64 5.23 16.04
N ARG A 206 -22.30 4.62 14.91
CA ARG A 206 -23.08 3.58 14.22
C ARG A 206 -22.88 2.21 14.89
N LYS A 207 -23.50 2.01 16.05
CA LYS A 207 -23.31 0.83 16.92
C LYS A 207 -23.76 -0.48 16.28
N GLY A 208 -22.97 -1.56 16.43
CA GLY A 208 -23.34 -2.93 16.10
C GLY A 208 -23.71 -3.17 14.63
N ARG A 209 -23.20 -2.34 13.71
CA ARG A 209 -23.64 -2.34 12.31
C ARG A 209 -22.79 -3.20 11.40
N TYR A 210 -21.48 -3.28 11.63
CA TYR A 210 -20.54 -3.85 10.67
C TYR A 210 -20.03 -5.22 11.11
N ASP A 211 -19.86 -6.11 10.15
CA ASP A 211 -19.32 -7.46 10.36
C ASP A 211 -17.79 -7.45 10.20
N LEU A 212 -17.26 -6.52 9.38
CA LEU A 212 -15.84 -6.28 9.19
C LEU A 212 -15.57 -4.77 9.14
N LEU A 213 -14.54 -4.32 9.86
CA LEU A 213 -14.02 -2.96 9.80
C LEU A 213 -12.54 -3.00 9.44
N LEU A 214 -12.18 -2.40 8.31
CA LEU A 214 -10.80 -2.20 7.87
C LEU A 214 -10.36 -0.78 8.25
N ASP A 215 -9.49 -0.65 9.27
CA ASP A 215 -8.98 0.64 9.74
C ASP A 215 -7.62 0.95 9.14
N ILE A 216 -7.61 1.82 8.11
CA ILE A 216 -6.40 2.23 7.40
C ILE A 216 -5.80 3.48 8.02
N VAL A 217 -6.62 4.33 8.62
CA VAL A 217 -6.22 5.67 9.12
C VAL A 217 -5.61 5.61 10.51
N GLY A 218 -6.24 4.88 11.42
CA GLY A 218 -5.77 4.74 12.80
C GLY A 218 -5.97 6.00 13.64
N ASP A 219 -6.98 6.81 13.36
CA ASP A 219 -7.28 8.09 14.02
C ASP A 219 -8.32 7.96 15.13
N ARG A 220 -8.96 6.81 15.27
CA ARG A 220 -10.04 6.59 16.24
C ARG A 220 -9.61 5.68 17.39
N PRO A 221 -10.15 5.92 18.61
CA PRO A 221 -9.91 5.01 19.74
C PRO A 221 -10.43 3.60 19.45
N LEU A 222 -9.71 2.58 19.87
CA LEU A 222 -10.08 1.17 19.72
C LEU A 222 -11.51 0.87 20.21
N ALA A 223 -11.92 1.45 21.34
CA ALA A 223 -13.27 1.30 21.88
C ALA A 223 -14.36 1.84 20.93
N GLY A 224 -14.10 2.95 20.25
CA GLY A 224 -15.00 3.52 19.23
C GLY A 224 -15.14 2.59 18.03
N LEU A 225 -14.01 2.13 17.45
CA LEU A 225 -14.01 1.20 16.34
C LEU A 225 -14.76 -0.09 16.66
N ARG A 226 -14.56 -0.64 17.87
CA ARG A 226 -15.25 -1.84 18.32
C ARG A 226 -16.76 -1.67 18.47
N ARG A 227 -17.22 -0.50 18.90
CA ARG A 227 -18.68 -0.21 19.01
C ARG A 227 -19.41 -0.30 17.66
N CYS A 228 -18.72 -0.02 16.56
CA CYS A 228 -19.32 -0.14 15.21
C CYS A 228 -19.57 -1.59 14.81
N LEU A 229 -18.81 -2.52 15.36
CA LEU A 229 -18.87 -3.93 15.01
C LEU A 229 -20.04 -4.65 15.68
N THR A 230 -20.56 -5.65 15.00
CA THR A 230 -21.44 -6.66 15.60
C THR A 230 -20.68 -7.42 16.72
N SER A 231 -21.40 -8.18 17.52
CA SER A 231 -20.80 -8.94 18.66
C SER A 231 -19.73 -9.94 18.22
N ARG A 232 -19.77 -10.41 16.97
CA ARG A 232 -18.81 -11.34 16.36
C ARG A 232 -18.02 -10.69 15.20
N GLY A 233 -18.09 -9.39 15.06
CA GLY A 233 -17.43 -8.66 13.99
C GLY A 233 -15.90 -8.68 14.13
N THR A 234 -15.22 -8.41 13.03
CA THR A 234 -13.76 -8.37 12.94
C THR A 234 -13.27 -6.93 12.73
N LEU A 235 -12.31 -6.50 13.54
CA LEU A 235 -11.52 -5.29 13.31
C LEU A 235 -10.18 -5.69 12.72
N VAL A 236 -9.86 -5.15 11.56
CA VAL A 236 -8.51 -5.30 10.95
C VAL A 236 -7.79 -3.96 11.00
N ILE A 237 -6.66 -3.93 11.70
CA ILE A 237 -5.79 -2.76 11.80
C ILE A 237 -4.74 -2.86 10.70
N VAL A 238 -4.77 -1.93 9.76
CA VAL A 238 -3.81 -1.90 8.65
C VAL A 238 -2.50 -1.19 9.05
N GLY A 239 -2.62 -0.22 9.92
CA GLY A 239 -1.52 0.66 10.36
C GLY A 239 -2.10 2.04 10.59
N GLY A 240 -1.40 2.99 11.07
CA GLY A 240 -1.91 4.33 11.28
C GLY A 240 -1.13 5.34 10.43
N ILE A 241 -1.76 5.90 9.42
CA ILE A 241 -1.20 7.09 8.74
C ILE A 241 -1.19 8.25 9.72
N ALA A 242 -2.21 8.32 10.60
CA ALA A 242 -2.35 9.33 11.63
C ALA A 242 -1.46 9.12 12.87
N SER A 243 -0.62 8.07 12.92
CA SER A 243 0.30 7.87 14.05
C SER A 243 1.22 9.07 14.21
N PRO A 244 1.43 9.56 15.46
CA PRO A 244 2.31 10.70 15.71
C PRO A 244 3.70 10.47 15.11
N ARG A 245 4.21 11.47 14.38
CA ARG A 245 5.57 11.44 13.82
C ARG A 245 6.60 11.37 14.95
N GLY A 246 7.67 10.60 14.73
CA GLY A 246 8.76 10.48 15.70
C GLY A 246 8.49 9.55 16.89
N GLY A 247 7.36 8.85 16.93
CA GLY A 247 7.07 7.85 17.95
C GLY A 247 7.99 6.63 17.83
N LEU A 248 8.34 6.00 18.97
CA LEU A 248 9.17 4.79 18.97
C LEU A 248 8.50 3.63 18.21
N LEU A 249 7.20 3.46 18.39
CA LEU A 249 6.43 2.34 17.84
C LEU A 249 5.63 2.70 16.57
N GLY A 250 5.39 4.00 16.30
CA GLY A 250 4.59 4.42 15.14
C GLY A 250 3.26 3.66 15.03
N PRO A 251 2.92 3.13 13.83
CA PRO A 251 1.69 2.35 13.61
C PRO A 251 1.58 1.08 14.48
N ALA A 252 2.70 0.49 14.89
CA ALA A 252 2.70 -0.74 15.70
C ALA A 252 2.03 -0.55 17.08
N GLY A 253 1.95 0.69 17.58
CA GLY A 253 1.28 0.97 18.85
C GLY A 253 -0.20 0.59 18.87
N GLN A 254 -0.93 0.78 17.78
CA GLN A 254 -2.33 0.35 17.67
C GLN A 254 -2.46 -1.17 17.55
N ILE A 255 -1.57 -1.81 16.80
CA ILE A 255 -1.52 -3.27 16.66
C ILE A 255 -1.30 -3.92 18.03
N ILE A 256 -0.34 -3.41 18.82
CA ILE A 256 -0.08 -3.92 20.17
C ILE A 256 -1.31 -3.74 21.07
N ARG A 257 -1.95 -2.58 21.06
CA ARG A 257 -3.18 -2.35 21.85
C ARG A 257 -4.30 -3.31 21.42
N GLY A 258 -4.46 -3.55 20.11
CA GLY A 258 -5.41 -4.52 19.57
C GLY A 258 -5.14 -5.95 20.08
N ALA A 259 -3.89 -6.38 20.01
CA ALA A 259 -3.47 -7.71 20.49
C ALA A 259 -3.70 -7.89 21.98
N LEU A 260 -3.40 -6.88 22.80
CA LEU A 260 -3.65 -6.89 24.25
C LEU A 260 -5.14 -6.91 24.61
N ALA A 261 -5.98 -6.26 23.81
CA ALA A 261 -7.43 -6.22 24.03
C ALA A 261 -8.14 -7.52 23.57
N SER A 262 -7.59 -8.20 22.56
CA SER A 262 -8.22 -9.36 21.89
C SER A 262 -8.71 -10.45 22.83
N PRO A 263 -7.96 -10.89 23.87
CA PRO A 263 -8.44 -11.92 24.80
C PRO A 263 -9.65 -11.55 25.67
N PHE A 264 -9.94 -10.25 25.80
CA PHE A 264 -10.97 -9.73 26.70
C PHE A 264 -12.26 -9.30 26.00
N VAL A 265 -12.37 -9.59 24.69
CA VAL A 265 -13.49 -9.11 23.87
C VAL A 265 -14.04 -10.24 23.00
N SER A 266 -15.33 -10.17 22.65
CA SER A 266 -15.99 -11.15 21.78
C SER A 266 -15.68 -10.96 20.30
N GLN A 267 -15.29 -9.74 19.93
CA GLN A 267 -14.92 -9.38 18.55
C GLN A 267 -13.49 -9.81 18.25
N ARG A 268 -13.25 -10.19 17.01
CA ARG A 268 -11.89 -10.49 16.54
C ARG A 268 -11.14 -9.20 16.24
N ILE A 269 -9.93 -9.07 16.75
CA ILE A 269 -9.01 -7.96 16.42
C ILE A 269 -7.79 -8.58 15.76
N ASP A 270 -7.53 -8.19 14.53
CA ASP A 270 -6.41 -8.68 13.74
C ASP A 270 -5.66 -7.52 13.06
N HIS A 271 -4.56 -7.80 12.39
CA HIS A 271 -3.78 -6.82 11.67
C HIS A 271 -3.27 -7.41 10.34
N VAL A 272 -2.91 -6.54 9.41
CA VAL A 272 -2.34 -6.98 8.13
C VAL A 272 -0.88 -7.37 8.32
N GLY A 273 -0.60 -8.66 8.13
CA GLY A 273 0.75 -9.18 8.03
C GLY A 273 1.25 -9.11 6.57
N TRP A 274 1.56 -7.92 6.09
CA TRP A 274 1.95 -7.70 4.69
C TRP A 274 3.03 -8.68 4.21
N ARG A 275 2.67 -9.49 3.20
CA ARG A 275 3.49 -10.57 2.62
C ARG A 275 3.41 -10.49 1.10
N PRO A 276 4.33 -9.76 0.45
CA PRO A 276 4.34 -9.66 -1.00
C PRO A 276 4.59 -11.05 -1.64
N ASN A 277 3.77 -11.39 -2.64
CA ASN A 277 3.90 -12.63 -3.38
C ASN A 277 3.25 -12.52 -4.77
N ALA A 278 3.74 -13.31 -5.71
CA ALA A 278 3.26 -13.31 -7.09
C ALA A 278 1.84 -13.89 -7.26
N GLU A 279 1.39 -14.77 -6.35
CA GLU A 279 0.04 -15.36 -6.41
C GLU A 279 -1.03 -14.29 -6.21
N ASP A 280 -0.89 -13.46 -5.17
CA ASP A 280 -1.78 -12.34 -4.92
C ASP A 280 -1.75 -11.32 -6.06
N LEU A 281 -0.55 -11.05 -6.65
CA LEU A 281 -0.44 -10.15 -7.81
C LEU A 281 -1.19 -10.70 -9.03
N ARG A 282 -1.10 -12.02 -9.31
CA ARG A 282 -1.84 -12.64 -10.41
C ARG A 282 -3.34 -12.59 -10.17
N PHE A 283 -3.79 -12.84 -8.94
CA PHE A 283 -5.20 -12.69 -8.56
C PHE A 283 -5.69 -11.25 -8.77
N LEU A 284 -4.92 -10.26 -8.33
CA LEU A 284 -5.23 -8.84 -8.56
C LEU A 284 -5.24 -8.49 -10.05
N ALA A 285 -4.27 -9.01 -10.82
CA ALA A 285 -4.20 -8.83 -12.28
C ALA A 285 -5.46 -9.36 -12.97
N ASP A 286 -5.95 -10.55 -12.60
CA ASP A 286 -7.18 -11.14 -13.14
C ASP A 286 -8.41 -10.26 -12.84
N LEU A 287 -8.54 -9.73 -11.62
CA LEU A 287 -9.62 -8.79 -11.29
C LEU A 287 -9.53 -7.50 -12.11
N MET A 288 -8.33 -7.03 -12.41
CA MET A 288 -8.12 -5.84 -13.23
C MET A 288 -8.43 -6.10 -14.71
N GLU A 289 -8.05 -7.24 -15.25
CA GLU A 289 -8.42 -7.63 -16.62
C GLU A 289 -9.95 -7.73 -16.79
N ARG A 290 -10.66 -8.18 -15.74
CA ARG A 290 -12.14 -8.24 -15.70
C ARG A 290 -12.82 -6.91 -15.34
N GLU A 291 -12.06 -5.82 -15.20
CA GLU A 291 -12.58 -4.49 -14.81
C GLU A 291 -13.27 -4.43 -13.43
N GLN A 292 -13.06 -5.44 -12.59
CA GLN A 292 -13.63 -5.46 -11.25
C GLN A 292 -12.84 -4.59 -10.27
N VAL A 293 -11.56 -4.34 -10.57
CA VAL A 293 -10.67 -3.47 -9.81
C VAL A 293 -9.89 -2.58 -10.77
N THR A 294 -9.86 -1.28 -10.51
CA THR A 294 -9.11 -0.30 -11.30
C THR A 294 -8.25 0.56 -10.40
N PRO A 295 -6.94 0.70 -10.67
CA PRO A 295 -6.08 1.61 -9.92
C PRO A 295 -6.51 3.06 -10.07
N VAL A 296 -6.64 3.78 -8.96
CA VAL A 296 -6.96 5.20 -8.95
C VAL A 296 -5.67 5.99 -8.76
N ILE A 297 -5.27 6.77 -9.76
CA ILE A 297 -4.10 7.66 -9.71
C ILE A 297 -4.59 9.09 -9.47
N ASP A 298 -4.12 9.70 -8.39
CA ASP A 298 -4.38 11.11 -8.08
C ASP A 298 -3.50 12.03 -8.90
N ARG A 299 -2.19 11.70 -8.96
CA ARG A 299 -1.18 12.46 -9.71
C ARG A 299 -0.07 11.55 -10.22
N THR A 300 0.51 11.96 -11.35
CA THR A 300 1.76 11.41 -11.86
C THR A 300 2.83 12.51 -11.86
N TYR A 301 4.00 12.20 -11.33
CA TYR A 301 5.17 13.08 -11.34
C TYR A 301 6.24 12.51 -12.25
N PRO A 302 7.01 13.35 -12.96
CA PRO A 302 8.24 12.90 -13.61
C PRO A 302 9.24 12.34 -12.59
N PHE A 303 10.09 11.42 -13.01
CA PHE A 303 11.12 10.82 -12.14
C PHE A 303 12.00 11.87 -11.44
N ALA A 304 12.35 12.94 -12.15
CA ALA A 304 13.16 14.03 -11.59
C ALA A 304 12.47 14.77 -10.42
N GLU A 305 11.14 14.69 -10.32
CA GLU A 305 10.32 15.38 -9.31
C GLU A 305 9.91 14.46 -8.13
N LEU A 306 10.58 13.31 -7.96
CA LEU A 306 10.30 12.39 -6.84
C LEU A 306 10.24 13.08 -5.47
N PRO A 307 11.14 14.03 -5.11
CA PRO A 307 11.03 14.74 -3.83
C PRO A 307 9.70 15.47 -3.64
N ASP A 308 9.11 16.02 -4.70
CA ASP A 308 7.83 16.73 -4.64
C ASP A 308 6.66 15.74 -4.49
N ALA A 309 6.72 14.60 -5.16
CA ALA A 309 5.76 13.52 -4.95
C ALA A 309 5.75 13.03 -3.50
N LEU A 310 6.92 12.87 -2.88
CA LEU A 310 7.04 12.51 -1.46
C LEU A 310 6.50 13.60 -0.54
N ARG A 311 6.79 14.88 -0.79
CA ARG A 311 6.19 16.00 -0.06
C ARG A 311 4.67 16.01 -0.18
N TYR A 312 4.16 15.67 -1.37
CA TYR A 312 2.72 15.61 -1.61
C TYR A 312 2.06 14.52 -0.76
N ILE A 313 2.58 13.28 -0.79
CA ILE A 313 1.97 12.17 -0.04
C ILE A 313 2.10 12.34 1.47
N GLU A 314 3.17 12.99 1.97
CA GLU A 314 3.35 13.29 3.39
C GLU A 314 2.26 14.20 3.97
N ARG A 315 1.56 14.97 3.15
CA ARG A 315 0.42 15.78 3.57
C ARG A 315 -0.80 14.93 3.95
N GLY A 316 -0.82 13.65 3.55
CA GLY A 316 -1.88 12.69 3.92
C GLY A 316 -3.21 12.91 3.21
N HIS A 317 -3.24 13.61 2.09
CA HIS A 317 -4.47 14.00 1.40
C HIS A 317 -4.57 13.49 -0.05
N ALA A 318 -3.73 12.55 -0.45
CA ALA A 318 -3.80 11.94 -1.77
C ALA A 318 -5.12 11.18 -1.97
N ARG A 319 -5.68 11.25 -3.17
CA ARG A 319 -6.92 10.59 -3.61
C ARG A 319 -6.56 9.35 -4.43
N GLY A 320 -6.29 8.24 -3.77
CA GLY A 320 -5.71 7.06 -4.42
C GLY A 320 -4.19 7.08 -4.36
N LYS A 321 -3.54 6.72 -5.47
CA LYS A 321 -2.08 6.54 -5.58
C LYS A 321 -1.41 7.73 -6.27
N VAL A 322 -0.13 7.89 -6.00
CA VAL A 322 0.73 8.86 -6.67
C VAL A 322 1.80 8.10 -7.44
N ALA A 323 1.80 8.24 -8.75
CA ALA A 323 2.71 7.55 -9.65
C ALA A 323 3.95 8.40 -9.98
N ILE A 324 5.02 7.72 -10.35
CA ILE A 324 6.26 8.31 -10.88
C ILE A 324 6.51 7.71 -12.26
N ALA A 325 6.60 8.56 -13.29
CA ALA A 325 6.93 8.15 -14.66
C ALA A 325 8.44 8.27 -14.89
N LEU A 326 9.08 7.21 -15.41
CA LEU A 326 10.49 7.14 -15.74
C LEU A 326 10.73 7.25 -17.24
#